data_e6c755f5c6fd0062adb0446815e5cc81
#
_entry.id   e6c755f5c6fd0062adb0446815e5cc81
#
_cell.length_a   1.000
_cell.length_b   1.000
_cell.length_c   1.000
_cell.angle_alpha   90.00
_cell.angle_beta   90.00
_cell.angle_gamma   90.00
#
_symmetry.space_group_name_H-M   'P 1'
#
loop_
_entity.id
_entity.type
_entity.pdbx_description
1 polymer ?
#
loop_
_entity_poly.entity_id
_entity_poly.type
_entity_poly.pdbx_seq_one_letter_code
_entity_poly.pdbx_strand_id
1 'polypeptide(L)'
;MKNIILFLFLVFNSIVLYPQSKKNIDKESIKSMCGCYEVKFEFAETFTYSEDSTYVKSPPKTLYALELAHLIKEDKNDISIQHILQIGDYGEPYIIKHWRQDWSYQNQDFYLYDSNNFWKYKNRSKSEVKGQWSQKVYQVDDGPRYEGSGTWVHVDGKSYWESTTPAPLPRREKDIRSDYNLTLRGNRVEIMDYGWAHIQDNSKIIRKNNINKTIAKEKGYNTYKKVED
;
A
#
# COMPACT_ATOMS: atom_id res chain seq x y z
N MET A 1 -56.70 -12.89 52.49
CA MET A 1 -56.02 -13.39 51.29
C MET A 1 -55.21 -12.21 50.75
N LYS A 2 -53.87 -12.24 50.93
CA LYS A 2 -52.95 -11.15 50.48
C LYS A 2 -52.42 -11.50 49.11
N ASN A 3 -52.71 -10.69 48.09
CA ASN A 3 -52.15 -10.82 46.73
C ASN A 3 -50.75 -10.19 46.75
N ILE A 4 -49.72 -11.03 46.58
CA ILE A 4 -48.34 -10.59 46.34
C ILE A 4 -48.18 -10.38 44.85
N ILE A 5 -48.05 -9.11 44.44
CA ILE A 5 -47.71 -8.75 43.06
C ILE A 5 -46.18 -8.80 42.96
N LEU A 6 -45.67 -9.81 42.25
CA LEU A 6 -44.23 -9.97 41.94
C LEU A 6 -43.87 -9.08 40.77
N PHE A 7 -43.18 -7.94 41.01
CA PHE A 7 -42.65 -7.06 39.99
C PHE A 7 -41.35 -7.66 39.45
N LEU A 8 -41.39 -8.25 38.24
CA LEU A 8 -40.21 -8.73 37.53
C LEU A 8 -39.52 -7.51 36.91
N PHE A 9 -38.40 -7.07 37.50
CA PHE A 9 -37.52 -6.04 36.90
C PHE A 9 -36.66 -6.71 35.80
N LEU A 10 -37.09 -6.59 34.56
CA LEU A 10 -36.26 -6.92 33.39
C LEU A 10 -35.22 -5.81 33.20
N VAL A 11 -34.01 -6.06 33.72
CA VAL A 11 -32.84 -5.21 33.41
C VAL A 11 -32.42 -5.47 31.99
N PHE A 12 -32.87 -4.63 31.08
CA PHE A 12 -32.36 -4.58 29.72
C PHE A 12 -30.93 -4.00 29.77
N ASN A 13 -29.91 -4.86 29.76
CA ASN A 13 -28.54 -4.46 29.53
C ASN A 13 -28.45 -3.99 28.07
N SER A 14 -28.72 -2.72 27.84
CA SER A 14 -28.42 -2.07 26.57
C SER A 14 -26.90 -2.06 26.38
N ILE A 15 -26.37 -2.98 25.59
CA ILE A 15 -24.97 -2.91 25.12
C ILE A 15 -24.90 -1.66 24.25
N VAL A 16 -24.40 -0.57 24.83
CA VAL A 16 -24.10 0.65 24.07
C VAL A 16 -22.89 0.35 23.23
N LEU A 17 -23.11 -0.07 21.99
CA LEU A 17 -22.08 -0.16 20.98
C LEU A 17 -21.63 1.27 20.64
N TYR A 18 -20.56 1.73 21.28
CA TYR A 18 -19.91 2.97 20.87
C TYR A 18 -19.39 2.79 19.43
N PRO A 19 -19.77 3.65 18.48
CA PRO A 19 -19.26 3.55 17.13
C PRO A 19 -17.74 3.73 17.18
N GLN A 20 -17.04 2.75 16.63
CA GLN A 20 -15.57 2.78 16.54
C GLN A 20 -15.16 4.03 15.73
N SER A 21 -14.15 4.78 16.22
CA SER A 21 -13.67 5.95 15.47
C SER A 21 -13.11 5.53 14.12
N LYS A 22 -13.31 6.34 13.08
CA LYS A 22 -12.76 6.07 11.74
C LYS A 22 -11.28 5.73 11.80
N LYS A 23 -10.49 6.45 12.58
CA LYS A 23 -9.06 6.16 12.77
C LYS A 23 -8.79 4.74 13.27
N ASN A 24 -9.63 4.21 14.16
CA ASN A 24 -9.46 2.85 14.66
C ASN A 24 -9.84 1.83 13.58
N ILE A 25 -10.88 2.07 12.80
CA ILE A 25 -11.24 1.22 11.66
C ILE A 25 -10.09 1.21 10.63
N ASP A 26 -9.51 2.38 10.32
CA ASP A 26 -8.34 2.51 9.46
C ASP A 26 -7.16 1.67 9.99
N LYS A 27 -6.86 1.76 11.30
CA LYS A 27 -5.79 0.98 11.95
C LYS A 27 -6.02 -0.53 11.82
N GLU A 28 -7.22 -1.00 12.06
CA GLU A 28 -7.55 -2.43 11.92
C GLU A 28 -7.40 -2.88 10.47
N SER A 29 -7.78 -2.06 9.49
CA SER A 29 -7.57 -2.36 8.07
C SER A 29 -6.07 -2.44 7.72
N ILE A 30 -5.23 -1.56 8.25
CA ILE A 30 -3.77 -1.64 8.07
C ILE A 30 -3.22 -2.92 8.70
N LYS A 31 -3.62 -3.25 9.92
CA LYS A 31 -3.16 -4.44 10.65
C LYS A 31 -3.65 -5.75 10.02
N SER A 32 -4.82 -5.76 9.38
CA SER A 32 -5.34 -6.94 8.70
C SER A 32 -4.48 -7.38 7.51
N MET A 33 -3.57 -6.52 7.03
CA MET A 33 -2.56 -6.90 6.03
C MET A 33 -1.41 -7.74 6.60
N CYS A 34 -1.37 -7.96 7.93
CA CYS A 34 -0.38 -8.83 8.55
C CYS A 34 -0.78 -10.31 8.44
N GLY A 35 0.19 -11.19 8.27
CA GLY A 35 0.01 -12.64 8.17
C GLY A 35 0.91 -13.26 7.09
N CYS A 36 0.71 -14.56 6.85
CA CYS A 36 1.38 -15.31 5.81
C CYS A 36 0.52 -15.34 4.54
N TYR A 37 1.17 -15.18 3.37
CA TYR A 37 0.47 -15.03 2.11
C TYR A 37 1.13 -15.81 0.97
N GLU A 38 0.30 -16.47 0.16
CA GLU A 38 0.65 -16.73 -1.24
C GLU A 38 0.47 -15.44 -2.01
N VAL A 39 1.54 -14.95 -2.62
CA VAL A 39 1.53 -13.69 -3.36
C VAL A 39 1.68 -13.94 -4.84
N LYS A 40 0.78 -13.36 -5.64
CA LYS A 40 0.90 -13.28 -7.08
C LYS A 40 1.16 -11.83 -7.47
N PHE A 41 2.29 -11.56 -8.10
CA PHE A 41 2.65 -10.26 -8.63
C PHE A 41 2.40 -10.23 -10.14
N GLU A 42 1.53 -9.36 -10.61
CA GLU A 42 1.20 -9.20 -12.03
C GLU A 42 1.43 -7.76 -12.48
N PHE A 43 2.13 -7.60 -13.60
CA PHE A 43 2.39 -6.30 -14.21
C PHE A 43 2.19 -6.39 -15.72
N ALA A 44 1.53 -5.36 -16.28
CA ALA A 44 1.37 -5.22 -17.72
C ALA A 44 1.41 -3.74 -18.11
N GLU A 45 2.25 -3.42 -19.06
CA GLU A 45 2.22 -2.11 -19.74
C GLU A 45 0.99 -2.09 -20.67
N THR A 46 0.10 -1.11 -20.49
CA THR A 46 -1.21 -1.07 -21.17
C THR A 46 -1.22 -0.16 -22.37
N PHE A 47 -0.86 1.11 -22.21
CA PHE A 47 -0.85 2.12 -23.26
C PHE A 47 0.54 2.69 -23.46
N THR A 48 0.91 2.90 -24.73
CA THR A 48 2.13 3.57 -25.13
C THR A 48 1.78 4.91 -25.76
N TYR A 49 2.42 5.96 -25.28
CA TYR A 49 2.32 7.34 -25.78
C TYR A 49 3.66 7.84 -26.35
N SER A 50 4.68 6.97 -26.35
CA SER A 50 5.99 7.34 -26.90
C SER A 50 5.88 7.61 -28.39
N GLU A 51 6.47 8.73 -28.82
CA GLU A 51 6.63 9.07 -30.24
C GLU A 51 7.93 8.49 -30.82
N ASP A 52 8.76 7.91 -29.97
CA ASP A 52 9.98 7.23 -30.35
C ASP A 52 9.66 5.88 -31.00
N SER A 53 9.97 5.70 -32.26
CA SER A 53 9.73 4.45 -33.00
C SER A 53 10.57 3.26 -32.49
N THR A 54 11.61 3.54 -31.70
CA THR A 54 12.44 2.51 -31.06
C THR A 54 11.93 2.08 -29.68
N TYR A 55 10.84 2.68 -29.19
CA TYR A 55 10.26 2.32 -27.90
C TYR A 55 9.80 0.87 -27.87
N VAL A 56 10.34 0.11 -26.92
CA VAL A 56 9.96 -1.29 -26.70
C VAL A 56 9.09 -1.39 -25.45
N LYS A 57 7.86 -1.86 -25.63
CA LYS A 57 6.92 -2.13 -24.55
C LYS A 57 7.45 -3.23 -23.64
N SER A 58 7.35 -3.02 -22.31
CA SER A 58 7.69 -4.07 -21.36
C SER A 58 6.73 -5.26 -21.48
N PRO A 59 7.22 -6.50 -21.57
CA PRO A 59 6.35 -7.67 -21.63
C PRO A 59 5.57 -7.83 -20.30
N PRO A 60 4.36 -8.43 -20.35
CA PRO A 60 3.65 -8.79 -19.15
C PRO A 60 4.48 -9.70 -18.26
N LYS A 61 4.39 -9.51 -16.96
CA LYS A 61 5.16 -10.28 -15.96
C LYS A 61 4.25 -10.82 -14.89
N THR A 62 4.38 -12.12 -14.60
CA THR A 62 3.71 -12.77 -13.47
C THR A 62 4.76 -13.51 -12.65
N LEU A 63 4.73 -13.33 -11.32
CA LEU A 63 5.60 -13.99 -10.36
C LEU A 63 4.77 -14.47 -9.19
N TYR A 64 5.22 -15.56 -8.54
CA TYR A 64 4.62 -16.12 -7.33
C TYR A 64 5.67 -16.19 -6.23
N ALA A 65 5.22 -16.04 -4.99
CA ALA A 65 6.08 -16.16 -3.82
C ALA A 65 5.25 -16.45 -2.56
N LEU A 66 5.92 -16.90 -1.50
CA LEU A 66 5.39 -16.86 -0.14
C LEU A 66 5.95 -15.62 0.56
N GLU A 67 5.10 -14.88 1.25
CA GLU A 67 5.48 -13.65 1.93
C GLU A 67 4.84 -13.56 3.31
N LEU A 68 5.65 -13.30 4.33
CA LEU A 68 5.20 -12.94 5.67
C LEU A 68 5.17 -11.42 5.80
N ALA A 69 4.00 -10.85 6.11
CA ALA A 69 3.84 -9.47 6.50
C ALA A 69 3.80 -9.38 8.03
N HIS A 70 4.90 -8.96 8.65
CA HIS A 70 5.09 -8.96 10.10
C HIS A 70 4.93 -7.56 10.68
N LEU A 71 4.03 -7.42 11.68
CA LEU A 71 3.85 -6.18 12.43
C LEU A 71 5.08 -5.95 13.32
N ILE A 72 5.87 -4.90 13.05
CA ILE A 72 7.08 -4.58 13.81
C ILE A 72 6.93 -3.37 14.73
N LYS A 73 5.90 -2.52 14.48
CA LYS A 73 5.60 -1.37 15.31
C LYS A 73 4.11 -1.07 15.27
N GLU A 74 3.54 -0.76 16.44
CA GLU A 74 2.20 -0.20 16.56
C GLU A 74 2.19 0.84 17.69
N ASP A 75 1.90 2.10 17.31
CA ASP A 75 1.70 3.22 18.22
C ASP A 75 0.32 3.86 18.00
N LYS A 76 0.05 4.94 18.74
CA LYS A 76 -1.19 5.70 18.59
C LYS A 76 -1.42 6.19 17.15
N ASN A 77 -0.35 6.62 16.48
CA ASN A 77 -0.40 7.24 15.16
C ASN A 77 0.41 6.50 14.10
N ASP A 78 1.21 5.51 14.48
CA ASP A 78 2.16 4.84 13.59
C ASP A 78 2.01 3.34 13.62
N ILE A 79 2.14 2.72 12.45
CA ILE A 79 2.16 1.27 12.25
C ILE A 79 3.26 0.96 11.24
N SER A 80 4.12 -0.01 11.55
CA SER A 80 5.13 -0.48 10.60
C SER A 80 4.99 -1.98 10.36
N ILE A 81 5.02 -2.38 9.10
CA ILE A 81 4.89 -3.77 8.66
C ILE A 81 6.13 -4.11 7.81
N GLN A 82 6.90 -5.10 8.26
CA GLN A 82 8.03 -5.65 7.50
C GLN A 82 7.55 -6.85 6.71
N HIS A 83 7.83 -6.85 5.42
CA HIS A 83 7.60 -7.98 4.53
C HIS A 83 8.86 -8.81 4.40
N ILE A 84 8.72 -10.12 4.53
CA ILE A 84 9.77 -11.12 4.44
C ILE A 84 9.35 -12.12 3.37
N LEU A 85 10.22 -12.35 2.41
CA LEU A 85 9.94 -13.14 1.22
C LEU A 85 10.68 -14.47 1.29
N GLN A 86 9.99 -15.57 1.03
CA GLN A 86 10.59 -16.84 0.75
C GLN A 86 10.79 -16.97 -0.77
N ILE A 87 12.00 -17.29 -1.20
CA ILE A 87 12.38 -17.56 -2.59
C ILE A 87 13.16 -18.87 -2.68
N GLY A 88 13.29 -19.42 -3.88
CA GLY A 88 13.97 -20.70 -4.14
C GLY A 88 12.99 -21.86 -4.28
N ASP A 89 13.51 -22.99 -4.73
CA ASP A 89 12.73 -24.22 -4.89
C ASP A 89 12.45 -24.90 -3.54
N TYR A 90 11.45 -25.79 -3.50
CA TYR A 90 11.02 -26.49 -2.29
C TYR A 90 12.13 -27.27 -1.56
N GLY A 91 13.26 -27.53 -2.22
CA GLY A 91 14.40 -28.22 -1.61
C GLY A 91 15.34 -27.35 -0.79
N GLU A 92 15.53 -26.10 -1.18
CA GLU A 92 16.44 -25.14 -0.50
C GLU A 92 15.86 -23.71 -0.53
N PRO A 93 14.77 -23.46 0.20
CA PRO A 93 14.20 -22.10 0.26
C PRO A 93 15.09 -21.18 1.10
N TYR A 94 15.30 -19.94 0.64
CA TYR A 94 15.88 -18.91 1.50
C TYR A 94 14.92 -17.80 1.78
N ILE A 95 15.08 -17.26 2.99
CA ILE A 95 14.28 -16.15 3.50
C ILE A 95 15.07 -14.88 3.30
N ILE A 96 14.44 -13.90 2.65
CA ILE A 96 15.02 -12.58 2.44
C ILE A 96 14.11 -11.50 2.99
N LYS A 97 14.72 -10.45 3.54
CA LYS A 97 14.00 -9.19 3.79
C LYS A 97 13.51 -8.66 2.43
N HIS A 98 12.24 -8.28 2.34
CA HIS A 98 11.67 -7.76 1.10
C HIS A 98 11.48 -6.26 1.18
N TRP A 99 10.32 -5.78 1.50
CA TRP A 99 10.01 -4.36 1.61
C TRP A 99 9.38 -4.05 2.97
N ARG A 100 9.38 -2.78 3.35
CA ARG A 100 8.71 -2.33 4.56
C ARG A 100 7.73 -1.21 4.20
N GLN A 101 6.59 -1.18 4.89
CA GLN A 101 5.65 -0.09 4.84
C GLN A 101 5.44 0.50 6.23
N ASP A 102 5.67 1.81 6.32
CA ASP A 102 5.40 2.58 7.52
C ASP A 102 4.18 3.47 7.27
N TRP A 103 3.18 3.34 8.11
CA TRP A 103 1.95 4.10 8.07
C TRP A 103 1.94 5.12 9.19
N SER A 104 1.63 6.40 8.88
CA SER A 104 1.55 7.47 9.87
C SER A 104 0.28 8.29 9.68
N TYR A 105 -0.46 8.48 10.78
CA TYR A 105 -1.70 9.24 10.78
C TYR A 105 -1.43 10.74 10.82
N GLN A 106 -1.98 11.48 9.84
CA GLN A 106 -1.84 12.93 9.71
C GLN A 106 -0.37 13.40 9.69
N ASN A 107 0.50 12.63 9.03
CA ASN A 107 1.88 13.03 8.77
C ASN A 107 1.91 14.32 7.94
N GLN A 108 2.74 15.27 8.33
CA GLN A 108 2.91 16.56 7.64
C GLN A 108 4.17 16.60 6.77
N ASP A 109 5.15 15.74 7.07
CA ASP A 109 6.49 15.79 6.50
C ASP A 109 6.68 14.68 5.46
N PHE A 110 6.92 15.10 4.22
CA PHE A 110 7.06 14.20 3.07
C PHE A 110 8.39 14.42 2.37
N TYR A 111 9.00 13.31 1.93
CA TYR A 111 10.12 13.31 1.01
C TYR A 111 9.67 12.69 -0.31
N LEU A 112 9.40 13.53 -1.30
CA LEU A 112 8.88 13.12 -2.61
C LEU A 112 10.01 12.96 -3.61
N TYR A 113 10.02 11.83 -4.32
CA TYR A 113 11.00 11.60 -5.36
C TYR A 113 10.82 12.62 -6.50
N ASP A 114 11.91 13.24 -6.93
CA ASP A 114 11.86 14.19 -8.04
C ASP A 114 12.29 13.56 -9.35
N SER A 115 13.55 13.18 -9.45
CA SER A 115 14.19 12.42 -10.55
C SER A 115 15.67 12.25 -10.23
N ASN A 116 16.39 11.41 -10.95
CA ASN A 116 17.86 11.28 -10.86
C ASN A 116 18.37 11.11 -9.42
N ASN A 117 17.67 10.33 -8.59
CA ASN A 117 17.97 10.08 -7.17
C ASN A 117 17.83 11.31 -6.25
N PHE A 118 17.17 12.40 -6.69
CA PHE A 118 16.86 13.53 -5.84
C PHE A 118 15.50 13.37 -5.19
N TRP A 119 15.40 13.82 -3.94
CA TRP A 119 14.19 13.86 -3.14
C TRP A 119 13.93 15.27 -2.69
N LYS A 120 12.68 15.72 -2.79
CA LYS A 120 12.24 17.04 -2.34
C LYS A 120 11.46 16.91 -1.05
N TYR A 121 11.88 17.63 -0.03
CA TYR A 121 11.10 17.80 1.18
C TYR A 121 9.87 18.65 0.90
N LYS A 122 8.71 18.20 1.39
CA LYS A 122 7.45 18.93 1.33
C LYS A 122 6.74 18.84 2.68
N ASN A 123 6.54 19.97 3.33
CA ASN A 123 5.67 20.07 4.49
C ASN A 123 4.23 20.40 4.04
N ARG A 124 3.25 19.70 4.60
CA ARG A 124 1.82 19.94 4.41
C ARG A 124 1.22 20.47 5.70
N SER A 125 0.24 21.35 5.59
CA SER A 125 -0.51 21.87 6.73
C SER A 125 -1.36 20.76 7.39
N LYS A 126 -1.72 20.96 8.66
CA LYS A 126 -2.61 20.05 9.38
C LYS A 126 -3.96 19.86 8.68
N SER A 127 -4.46 20.88 8.00
CA SER A 127 -5.72 20.82 7.25
C SER A 127 -5.63 19.94 6.01
N GLU A 128 -4.49 19.96 5.29
CA GLU A 128 -4.27 19.12 4.10
C GLU A 128 -4.16 17.62 4.42
N VAL A 129 -3.67 17.27 5.61
CA VAL A 129 -3.49 15.86 6.01
C VAL A 129 -4.56 15.35 6.95
N LYS A 130 -5.57 16.18 7.26
CA LYS A 130 -6.63 15.83 8.21
C LYS A 130 -7.36 14.54 7.81
N GLY A 131 -7.35 13.55 8.72
CA GLY A 131 -7.99 12.25 8.50
C GLY A 131 -7.26 11.32 7.51
N GLN A 132 -6.05 11.68 7.08
CA GLN A 132 -5.26 10.87 6.16
C GLN A 132 -4.23 10.01 6.88
N TRP A 133 -3.91 8.89 6.24
CA TRP A 133 -2.74 8.09 6.53
C TRP A 133 -1.72 8.24 5.41
N SER A 134 -0.47 8.51 5.75
CA SER A 134 0.63 8.37 4.80
C SER A 134 1.19 6.95 4.84
N GLN A 135 1.55 6.42 3.67
CA GLN A 135 2.32 5.20 3.53
C GLN A 135 3.71 5.56 3.01
N LYS A 136 4.74 5.25 3.77
CA LYS A 136 6.14 5.34 3.36
C LYS A 136 6.66 3.93 3.10
N VAL A 137 7.17 3.69 1.90
CA VAL A 137 7.67 2.38 1.48
C VAL A 137 9.18 2.41 1.35
N TYR A 138 9.81 1.38 1.90
CA TYR A 138 11.25 1.15 1.87
C TYR A 138 11.60 -0.12 1.10
N GLN A 139 12.75 -0.12 0.47
CA GLN A 139 13.32 -1.24 -0.25
C GLN A 139 13.97 -2.26 0.69
N VAL A 140 14.53 -3.33 0.12
CA VAL A 140 15.23 -4.39 0.87
C VAL A 140 16.45 -3.88 1.66
N ASP A 141 17.07 -2.80 1.20
CA ASP A 141 18.22 -2.12 1.77
C ASP A 141 17.85 -0.96 2.71
N ASP A 142 16.57 -0.85 3.10
CA ASP A 142 15.99 0.27 3.84
C ASP A 142 16.05 1.63 3.12
N GLY A 143 16.45 1.66 1.86
CA GLY A 143 16.39 2.86 1.04
C GLY A 143 14.93 3.29 0.80
N PRO A 144 14.63 4.61 0.83
CA PRO A 144 13.28 5.11 0.55
C PRO A 144 12.88 4.79 -0.89
N ARG A 145 11.63 4.34 -1.08
CA ARG A 145 11.11 4.02 -2.41
C ARG A 145 10.06 5.01 -2.89
N TYR A 146 9.08 5.30 -2.08
CA TYR A 146 8.07 6.33 -2.31
C TYR A 146 7.28 6.59 -1.03
N GLU A 147 6.60 7.71 -1.01
CA GLU A 147 5.74 8.11 0.09
C GLU A 147 4.48 8.77 -0.48
N GLY A 148 3.32 8.28 -0.07
CA GLY A 148 2.02 8.82 -0.50
C GLY A 148 1.08 9.00 0.68
N SER A 149 0.05 9.83 0.52
CA SER A 149 -0.94 10.09 1.55
C SER A 149 -2.34 10.04 0.96
N GLY A 150 -3.27 9.49 1.73
CA GLY A 150 -4.66 9.35 1.35
C GLY A 150 -5.54 9.00 2.54
N THR A 151 -6.83 8.94 2.28
CA THR A 151 -7.83 8.57 3.29
C THR A 151 -8.28 7.14 3.06
N TRP A 152 -8.34 6.34 4.12
CA TRP A 152 -9.05 5.07 4.07
C TRP A 152 -10.53 5.30 3.82
N VAL A 153 -11.14 4.50 2.98
CA VAL A 153 -12.55 4.51 2.64
C VAL A 153 -13.16 3.18 3.07
N HIS A 154 -14.28 3.26 3.80
CA HIS A 154 -15.03 2.10 4.27
C HIS A 154 -16.47 2.28 3.80
N VAL A 155 -16.85 1.60 2.71
CA VAL A 155 -18.16 1.73 2.06
C VAL A 155 -18.57 0.41 1.40
N ASP A 156 -19.82 0.03 1.54
CA ASP A 156 -20.41 -1.17 0.91
C ASP A 156 -19.57 -2.45 1.16
N GLY A 157 -19.11 -2.64 2.40
CA GLY A 157 -18.29 -3.80 2.79
C GLY A 157 -16.84 -3.76 2.29
N LYS A 158 -16.43 -2.69 1.59
CA LYS A 158 -15.06 -2.51 1.10
C LYS A 158 -14.26 -1.60 2.03
N SER A 159 -12.99 -1.93 2.20
CA SER A 159 -12.01 -1.11 2.90
C SER A 159 -10.79 -0.92 2.01
N TYR A 160 -10.50 0.31 1.61
CA TYR A 160 -9.37 0.61 0.73
C TYR A 160 -8.74 1.97 1.01
N TRP A 161 -7.50 2.10 0.61
CA TRP A 161 -6.72 3.33 0.65
C TRP A 161 -6.05 3.58 -0.69
N GLU A 162 -5.98 4.84 -1.11
CA GLU A 162 -5.37 5.22 -2.39
C GLU A 162 -4.44 6.41 -2.24
N SER A 163 -3.37 6.41 -3.03
CA SER A 163 -2.49 7.57 -3.20
C SER A 163 -1.88 7.61 -4.59
N THR A 164 -1.48 8.81 -5.02
CA THR A 164 -0.67 9.00 -6.22
C THR A 164 0.59 9.77 -5.84
N THR A 165 1.77 9.23 -6.18
CA THR A 165 3.04 9.81 -5.76
C THR A 165 4.16 9.50 -6.77
N PRO A 166 5.13 10.43 -6.96
CA PRO A 166 6.31 10.13 -7.75
C PRO A 166 7.22 9.11 -7.05
N ALA A 167 7.81 8.24 -7.84
CA ALA A 167 8.71 7.18 -7.38
C ALA A 167 9.86 6.97 -8.38
N PRO A 168 11.01 6.44 -7.95
CA PRO A 168 12.03 5.94 -8.86
C PRO A 168 11.50 4.77 -9.70
N LEU A 169 12.23 4.41 -10.75
CA LEU A 169 11.93 3.24 -11.56
C LEU A 169 11.81 1.98 -10.70
N PRO A 170 10.88 1.07 -11.02
CA PRO A 170 10.80 -0.20 -10.33
C PRO A 170 12.09 -1.00 -10.52
N ARG A 171 12.50 -1.79 -9.49
CA ARG A 171 13.75 -2.59 -9.55
C ARG A 171 13.86 -3.46 -10.79
N ARG A 172 12.74 -4.00 -11.28
CA ARG A 172 12.70 -4.83 -12.49
C ARG A 172 13.05 -4.08 -13.79
N GLU A 173 13.10 -2.74 -13.74
CA GLU A 173 13.40 -1.89 -14.90
C GLU A 173 14.58 -0.95 -14.69
N LYS A 174 14.96 -0.69 -13.45
CA LYS A 174 15.97 0.29 -13.07
C LYS A 174 17.31 0.12 -13.81
N ASP A 175 17.73 -1.13 -14.03
CA ASP A 175 19.05 -1.44 -14.61
C ASP A 175 18.98 -1.76 -16.11
N ILE A 176 17.77 -1.82 -16.69
CA ILE A 176 17.56 -2.19 -18.09
C ILE A 176 16.86 -1.11 -18.93
N ARG A 177 16.32 -0.07 -18.28
CA ARG A 177 15.62 1.03 -18.97
C ARG A 177 16.22 2.39 -18.61
N SER A 178 16.43 3.20 -19.64
CA SER A 178 16.89 4.59 -19.53
C SER A 178 15.99 5.59 -20.27
N ASP A 179 14.92 5.10 -20.89
CA ASP A 179 13.98 5.87 -21.69
C ASP A 179 12.95 6.66 -20.87
N TYR A 180 12.92 6.46 -19.55
CA TYR A 180 12.17 7.28 -18.61
C TYR A 180 12.92 7.36 -17.25
N ASN A 181 12.61 8.35 -16.42
CA ASN A 181 13.35 8.61 -15.19
C ASN A 181 12.45 8.77 -13.94
N LEU A 182 11.14 8.60 -14.10
CA LEU A 182 10.18 8.73 -13.01
C LEU A 182 8.96 7.86 -13.27
N THR A 183 8.48 7.20 -12.23
CA THR A 183 7.17 6.57 -12.21
C THR A 183 6.20 7.44 -11.40
N LEU A 184 5.16 7.99 -12.02
CA LEU A 184 4.04 8.49 -11.23
C LEU A 184 3.19 7.29 -10.84
N ARG A 185 3.27 6.94 -9.57
CA ARG A 185 2.75 5.70 -9.03
C ARG A 185 1.38 5.92 -8.43
N GLY A 186 0.35 5.33 -9.01
CA GLY A 186 -0.95 5.16 -8.39
C GLY A 186 -0.94 3.88 -7.56
N ASN A 187 -1.23 4.00 -6.27
CA ASN A 187 -1.34 2.88 -5.35
C ASN A 187 -2.75 2.80 -4.80
N ARG A 188 -3.31 1.60 -4.80
CA ARG A 188 -4.51 1.25 -4.06
C ARG A 188 -4.22 -0.01 -3.26
N VAL A 189 -4.43 0.07 -1.97
CA VAL A 189 -4.48 -1.07 -1.06
C VAL A 189 -5.93 -1.35 -0.75
N GLU A 190 -6.40 -2.58 -0.97
CA GLU A 190 -7.78 -2.97 -0.73
C GLU A 190 -7.82 -4.28 0.08
N ILE A 191 -8.58 -4.26 1.17
CA ILE A 191 -8.80 -5.45 2.00
C ILE A 191 -9.87 -6.30 1.32
N MET A 192 -9.57 -7.60 1.19
CA MET A 192 -10.39 -8.61 0.52
C MET A 192 -10.73 -9.74 1.48
N ASP A 193 -11.74 -10.53 1.16
CA ASP A 193 -12.13 -11.70 1.97
C ASP A 193 -11.00 -12.74 2.05
N TYR A 194 -10.15 -12.83 1.02
CA TYR A 194 -9.02 -13.75 0.97
C TYR A 194 -7.71 -13.19 1.56
N GLY A 195 -7.69 -11.91 1.97
CA GLY A 195 -6.51 -11.19 2.45
C GLY A 195 -6.48 -9.75 1.97
N TRP A 196 -5.64 -9.39 0.98
CA TRP A 196 -5.60 -8.02 0.45
C TRP A 196 -5.00 -7.96 -0.96
N ALA A 197 -5.23 -6.86 -1.64
CA ALA A 197 -4.66 -6.58 -2.94
C ALA A 197 -3.91 -5.24 -2.95
N HIS A 198 -2.77 -5.19 -3.67
CA HIS A 198 -2.05 -3.97 -4.00
C HIS A 198 -2.19 -3.71 -5.50
N ILE A 199 -3.07 -2.81 -5.84
CA ILE A 199 -3.40 -2.42 -7.21
C ILE A 199 -2.59 -1.18 -7.56
N GLN A 200 -1.99 -1.17 -8.76
CA GLN A 200 -1.14 -0.09 -9.23
C GLN A 200 -1.63 0.44 -10.56
N ASP A 201 -1.69 1.77 -10.68
CA ASP A 201 -1.93 2.50 -11.92
C ASP A 201 -0.77 3.47 -12.14
N ASN A 202 0.25 2.99 -12.81
CA ASN A 202 1.50 3.70 -12.97
C ASN A 202 1.58 4.42 -14.31
N SER A 203 2.23 5.60 -14.30
CA SER A 203 2.66 6.29 -15.52
C SER A 203 4.18 6.31 -15.58
N LYS A 204 4.76 5.86 -16.69
CA LYS A 204 6.19 6.01 -17.00
C LYS A 204 6.41 7.40 -17.55
N ILE A 205 7.27 8.19 -16.93
CA ILE A 205 7.39 9.63 -17.18
C ILE A 205 8.85 9.98 -17.46
N ILE A 206 9.06 10.75 -18.51
CA ILE A 206 10.28 11.54 -18.71
C ILE A 206 10.04 12.90 -18.02
N ARG A 207 10.80 13.19 -16.97
CA ARG A 207 10.83 14.50 -16.32
C ARG A 207 12.11 15.24 -16.73
N LYS A 208 11.94 16.39 -17.39
CA LYS A 208 13.04 17.29 -17.76
C LYS A 208 12.61 18.72 -17.47
N ASN A 209 13.44 19.50 -16.77
CA ASN A 209 13.17 20.90 -16.41
C ASN A 209 11.78 21.09 -15.74
N ASN A 210 11.39 20.21 -14.83
CA ASN A 210 10.08 20.17 -14.16
C ASN A 210 8.87 19.92 -15.11
N ILE A 211 9.10 19.59 -16.37
CA ILE A 211 8.05 19.19 -17.32
C ILE A 211 7.97 17.67 -17.36
N ASN A 212 6.77 17.15 -17.28
CA ASN A 212 6.49 15.73 -17.32
C ASN A 212 5.91 15.34 -18.67
N LYS A 213 6.53 14.38 -19.36
CA LYS A 213 5.97 13.72 -20.54
C LYS A 213 5.69 12.25 -20.19
N THR A 214 4.44 11.84 -20.23
CA THR A 214 4.07 10.43 -20.06
C THR A 214 4.39 9.68 -21.35
N ILE A 215 5.14 8.57 -21.25
CA ILE A 215 5.49 7.73 -22.40
C ILE A 215 4.70 6.42 -22.42
N ALA A 216 4.27 5.92 -21.26
CA ALA A 216 3.46 4.71 -21.18
C ALA A 216 2.66 4.65 -19.88
N LYS A 217 1.64 3.79 -19.88
CA LYS A 217 0.88 3.38 -18.69
C LYS A 217 1.17 1.91 -18.36
N GLU A 218 1.24 1.60 -17.08
CA GLU A 218 1.40 0.24 -16.58
C GLU A 218 0.38 -0.04 -15.49
N LYS A 219 -0.23 -1.21 -15.54
CA LYS A 219 -1.06 -1.73 -14.46
C LYS A 219 -0.28 -2.80 -13.69
N GLY A 220 -0.41 -2.77 -12.37
CA GLY A 220 0.02 -3.84 -11.48
C GLY A 220 -1.16 -4.36 -10.68
N TYR A 221 -1.23 -5.66 -10.49
CA TYR A 221 -2.21 -6.30 -9.62
C TYR A 221 -1.50 -7.35 -8.79
N ASN A 222 -1.21 -7.03 -7.54
CA ASN A 222 -0.55 -7.95 -6.62
C ASN A 222 -1.60 -8.47 -5.64
N THR A 223 -1.83 -9.77 -5.66
CA THR A 223 -2.80 -10.46 -4.81
C THR A 223 -2.06 -11.13 -3.66
N TYR A 224 -2.49 -10.87 -2.44
CA TYR A 224 -2.00 -11.48 -1.20
C TYR A 224 -3.11 -12.38 -0.65
N LYS A 225 -3.04 -13.67 -0.98
CA LYS A 225 -3.99 -14.66 -0.50
C LYS A 225 -3.47 -15.25 0.80
N LYS A 226 -4.20 -15.03 1.90
CA LYS A 226 -3.81 -15.53 3.22
C LYS A 226 -3.74 -17.04 3.20
N VAL A 227 -2.67 -17.58 3.77
CA VAL A 227 -2.51 -19.02 4.02
C VAL A 227 -2.60 -19.27 5.53
N GLU A 228 -2.97 -20.49 5.89
CA GLU A 228 -2.94 -20.93 7.29
C GLU A 228 -1.48 -20.99 7.76
N ASP A 229 -1.25 -20.59 9.01
CA ASP A 229 0.06 -20.58 9.66
C ASP A 229 0.57 -22.01 9.93
#